data_54349b47d981d0ec441329e26c81938e
#
_entry.id   54349b47d981d0ec441329e26c81938e
#
_cell.length_a   1.000
_cell.length_b   1.000
_cell.length_c   1.000
_cell.angle_alpha   90.00
_cell.angle_beta   90.00
_cell.angle_gamma   90.00
#
_symmetry.space_group_name_H-M   'P 1'
#
loop_
_entity.id
_entity.type
_entity.pdbx_description
1 polymer ?
#
loop_
_entity_poly.entity_id
_entity_poly.type
_entity_poly.pdbx_seq_one_letter_code
_entity_poly.pdbx_strand_id
1 'polypeptide(L)'
;MSRAIHIKKSITFLVIMTFFLTACSADSLVEIENKDAQFQEVNKQLKDLKQIKVKGMDDDQMEKMRQIVYQNYFRRREDIKHQEKKGTNAEGTIVYKSDDMYQLLEWGVNGFYFHGDFFGEDYKYKGTDDTVIEKETELLLKRLGLNYNDKNNGYAIGKKMIQGDNSVEVHLKKYIKGKEISLASVDRGELPSMDSINIIFGDDQVIGIDVSRLTETVEVKNLKEDALVNNADKAYKLMTSFVNEAYGLEKRTMDTVWVSYTMKEEDNGTFTMRPVVDFYDKGFIGRIIQVDVCTKGVESALWASPTSLEQ
;
A
#
# COMPACT_ATOMS: atom_id res chain seq x y z
N MET A 1 -55.62 -44.59 -9.02
CA MET A 1 -55.07 -43.23 -8.87
C MET A 1 -53.68 -43.15 -8.24
N SER A 2 -53.02 -44.23 -7.84
CA SER A 2 -51.74 -44.22 -7.10
C SER A 2 -50.46 -44.19 -7.95
N ARG A 3 -50.50 -44.62 -9.23
CA ARG A 3 -49.27 -44.68 -10.09
C ARG A 3 -48.82 -43.32 -10.69
N ALA A 4 -49.73 -42.37 -10.87
CA ALA A 4 -49.40 -41.06 -11.47
C ALA A 4 -48.66 -40.12 -10.53
N ILE A 5 -48.79 -40.30 -9.20
CA ILE A 5 -48.17 -39.44 -8.19
C ILE A 5 -46.68 -39.79 -8.00
N HIS A 6 -46.30 -41.07 -8.19
CA HIS A 6 -44.90 -41.47 -8.05
C HIS A 6 -44.00 -41.02 -9.20
N ILE A 7 -44.57 -41.00 -10.45
CA ILE A 7 -43.80 -40.54 -11.60
C ILE A 7 -43.51 -39.04 -11.54
N LYS A 8 -44.46 -38.21 -11.08
CA LYS A 8 -44.24 -36.78 -10.90
C LYS A 8 -43.18 -36.44 -9.85
N LYS A 9 -43.14 -37.19 -8.73
CA LYS A 9 -42.11 -36.98 -7.70
C LYS A 9 -40.70 -37.38 -8.16
N SER A 10 -40.56 -38.45 -8.95
CA SER A 10 -39.28 -38.89 -9.51
C SER A 10 -38.73 -37.91 -10.55
N ILE A 11 -39.59 -37.33 -11.40
CA ILE A 11 -39.19 -36.35 -12.40
C ILE A 11 -38.73 -35.05 -11.73
N THR A 12 -39.46 -34.59 -10.69
CA THR A 12 -39.09 -33.40 -9.95
C THR A 12 -37.75 -33.58 -9.20
N PHE A 13 -37.49 -34.75 -8.64
CA PHE A 13 -36.23 -35.07 -8.01
C PHE A 13 -35.06 -35.18 -9.00
N LEU A 14 -35.27 -35.71 -10.18
CA LEU A 14 -34.29 -35.80 -11.25
C LEU A 14 -33.93 -34.43 -11.82
N VAL A 15 -34.91 -33.53 -11.97
CA VAL A 15 -34.68 -32.15 -12.43
C VAL A 15 -33.92 -31.33 -11.39
N ILE A 16 -34.21 -31.51 -10.09
CA ILE A 16 -33.46 -30.85 -8.99
C ILE A 16 -32.04 -31.41 -8.95
N MET A 17 -31.82 -32.72 -9.08
CA MET A 17 -30.48 -33.31 -9.10
C MET A 17 -29.66 -32.87 -10.33
N THR A 18 -30.27 -32.72 -11.51
CA THR A 18 -29.56 -32.19 -12.69
C THR A 18 -29.18 -30.71 -12.52
N PHE A 19 -30.03 -29.90 -11.87
CA PHE A 19 -29.63 -28.51 -11.53
C PHE A 19 -28.48 -28.44 -10.51
N PHE A 20 -28.40 -29.35 -9.53
CA PHE A 20 -27.28 -29.42 -8.62
C PHE A 20 -26.00 -29.98 -9.27
N LEU A 21 -26.08 -30.84 -10.25
CA LEU A 21 -24.92 -31.40 -10.96
C LEU A 21 -24.38 -30.44 -12.03
N THR A 22 -25.20 -29.57 -12.61
CA THR A 22 -24.73 -28.52 -13.54
C THR A 22 -24.16 -27.28 -12.82
N ALA A 23 -24.49 -27.10 -11.54
CA ALA A 23 -23.90 -26.04 -10.73
C ALA A 23 -22.45 -26.35 -10.25
N CYS A 24 -21.97 -27.58 -10.43
CA CYS A 24 -20.63 -28.01 -9.97
C CYS A 24 -19.54 -27.97 -11.05
N SER A 25 -19.82 -27.51 -12.26
CA SER A 25 -18.80 -27.37 -13.31
C SER A 25 -18.96 -26.09 -14.14
N ALA A 26 -19.38 -24.98 -13.52
CA ALA A 26 -19.09 -23.72 -14.14
C ALA A 26 -17.57 -23.53 -14.02
N ASP A 27 -16.84 -23.81 -15.10
CA ASP A 27 -15.45 -23.42 -15.21
C ASP A 27 -15.35 -21.95 -14.73
N SER A 28 -14.45 -21.72 -13.79
CA SER A 28 -14.26 -20.36 -13.27
C SER A 28 -13.95 -19.45 -14.45
N LEU A 29 -14.79 -18.47 -14.68
CA LEU A 29 -14.58 -17.46 -15.71
C LEU A 29 -13.44 -16.51 -15.36
N VAL A 30 -12.84 -16.69 -14.19
CA VAL A 30 -11.66 -15.94 -13.76
C VAL A 30 -10.42 -16.80 -13.97
N GLU A 31 -9.55 -16.37 -14.84
CA GLU A 31 -8.23 -16.95 -15.08
C GLU A 31 -7.15 -16.17 -14.32
N ILE A 32 -6.03 -16.80 -14.01
CA ILE A 32 -4.85 -16.14 -13.43
C ILE A 32 -3.68 -16.43 -14.34
N GLU A 33 -2.97 -15.37 -14.74
CA GLU A 33 -1.73 -15.52 -15.50
C GLU A 33 -0.67 -16.22 -14.65
N ASN A 34 0.06 -17.17 -15.25
CA ASN A 34 1.10 -17.93 -14.56
C ASN A 34 0.69 -18.46 -13.17
N LYS A 35 -0.55 -18.92 -13.04
CA LYS A 35 -1.22 -19.30 -11.78
C LYS A 35 -0.34 -20.10 -10.83
N ASP A 36 0.30 -21.16 -11.33
CA ASP A 36 1.07 -22.08 -10.48
C ASP A 36 2.26 -21.37 -9.80
N ALA A 37 2.98 -20.52 -10.54
CA ALA A 37 4.12 -19.77 -10.00
C ALA A 37 3.65 -18.73 -8.97
N GLN A 38 2.59 -17.97 -9.28
CA GLN A 38 2.04 -16.98 -8.38
C GLN A 38 1.47 -17.63 -7.10
N PHE A 39 0.76 -18.73 -7.23
CA PHE A 39 0.19 -19.46 -6.09
C PHE A 39 1.27 -20.09 -5.21
N GLN A 40 2.37 -20.57 -5.80
CA GLN A 40 3.50 -21.08 -5.03
C GLN A 40 4.11 -19.97 -4.15
N GLU A 41 4.29 -18.76 -4.68
CA GLU A 41 4.83 -17.63 -3.92
C GLU A 41 3.83 -17.16 -2.85
N VAL A 42 2.55 -17.00 -3.17
CA VAL A 42 1.50 -16.68 -2.20
C VAL A 42 1.45 -17.71 -1.08
N ASN A 43 1.47 -19.01 -1.40
CA ASN A 43 1.46 -20.08 -0.41
C ASN A 43 2.69 -20.04 0.52
N LYS A 44 3.85 -19.61 0.01
CA LYS A 44 5.04 -19.42 0.82
C LYS A 44 4.87 -18.24 1.80
N GLN A 45 4.30 -17.13 1.33
CA GLN A 45 4.02 -15.95 2.15
C GLN A 45 2.96 -16.25 3.23
N LEU A 46 1.92 -17.01 2.90
CA LEU A 46 0.85 -17.39 3.82
C LEU A 46 1.30 -18.30 4.99
N LYS A 47 2.46 -18.96 4.89
CA LYS A 47 2.98 -19.83 5.97
C LYS A 47 3.48 -19.08 7.20
N ASP A 48 3.81 -17.81 7.06
CA ASP A 48 4.38 -17.01 8.15
C ASP A 48 3.69 -15.64 8.23
N LEU A 49 2.37 -15.68 8.35
CA LEU A 49 1.55 -14.48 8.46
C LEU A 49 1.53 -13.93 9.88
N LYS A 50 1.46 -12.61 9.95
CA LYS A 50 1.34 -11.87 11.20
C LYS A 50 0.18 -10.89 11.11
N GLN A 51 -0.55 -10.77 12.19
CA GLN A 51 -1.39 -9.62 12.43
C GLN A 51 -0.57 -8.61 13.22
N ILE A 52 -0.60 -7.36 12.81
CA ILE A 52 0.24 -6.32 13.41
C ILE A 52 -0.68 -5.21 13.90
N LYS A 53 -0.59 -4.91 15.19
CA LYS A 53 -1.27 -3.76 15.76
C LYS A 53 -0.31 -2.60 15.85
N VAL A 54 -0.69 -1.46 15.31
CA VAL A 54 0.10 -0.23 15.30
C VAL A 54 -0.70 0.92 15.89
N LYS A 55 0.01 1.94 16.35
CA LYS A 55 -0.54 3.23 16.74
C LYS A 55 0.15 4.29 15.90
N GLY A 56 -0.60 5.25 15.37
CA GLY A 56 -0.02 6.41 14.70
C GLY A 56 0.88 7.19 15.67
N MET A 57 2.03 7.66 15.19
CA MET A 57 2.84 8.60 15.93
C MET A 57 2.00 9.84 16.26
N ASP A 58 2.16 10.37 17.45
CA ASP A 58 1.44 11.57 17.87
C ASP A 58 1.96 12.82 17.14
N ASP A 59 1.20 13.88 17.23
CA ASP A 59 1.52 15.14 16.53
C ASP A 59 2.83 15.76 17.02
N ASP A 60 3.20 15.57 18.29
CA ASP A 60 4.47 16.07 18.84
C ASP A 60 5.67 15.31 18.27
N GLN A 61 5.55 13.99 18.08
CA GLN A 61 6.59 13.18 17.45
C GLN A 61 6.76 13.56 15.97
N MET A 62 5.66 13.70 15.25
CA MET A 62 5.69 14.10 13.85
C MET A 62 6.21 15.54 13.69
N GLU A 63 5.84 16.47 14.59
CA GLU A 63 6.35 17.84 14.60
C GLU A 63 7.86 17.87 14.84
N LYS A 64 8.41 17.06 15.75
CA LYS A 64 9.86 16.92 15.93
C LYS A 64 10.56 16.46 14.65
N MET A 65 10.00 15.49 13.94
CA MET A 65 10.54 15.02 12.65
C MET A 65 10.52 16.13 11.61
N ARG A 66 9.42 16.87 11.50
CA ARG A 66 9.30 18.01 10.61
C ARG A 66 10.33 19.10 10.92
N GLN A 67 10.56 19.39 12.21
CA GLN A 67 11.60 20.35 12.64
C GLN A 67 13.01 19.88 12.27
N ILE A 68 13.28 18.58 12.32
CA ILE A 68 14.55 18.01 11.88
C ILE A 68 14.74 18.24 10.38
N VAL A 69 13.71 18.01 9.58
CA VAL A 69 13.75 18.28 8.12
C VAL A 69 13.97 19.77 7.88
N TYR A 70 13.21 20.62 8.54
CA TYR A 70 13.37 22.08 8.43
C TYR A 70 14.80 22.53 8.74
N GLN A 71 15.40 22.07 9.83
CA GLN A 71 16.73 22.48 10.25
C GLN A 71 17.85 21.98 9.35
N ASN A 72 17.68 20.80 8.71
CA ASN A 72 18.76 20.14 7.98
C ASN A 72 18.65 20.27 6.46
N TYR A 73 17.46 20.46 5.94
CA TYR A 73 17.21 20.42 4.49
C TYR A 73 16.61 21.72 3.96
N PHE A 74 15.86 22.46 4.78
CA PHE A 74 15.36 23.77 4.40
C PHE A 74 16.53 24.77 4.38
N ARG A 75 17.03 25.08 3.20
CA ARG A 75 18.23 25.92 3.05
C ARG A 75 17.85 27.37 3.19
N ARG A 76 18.53 28.07 4.12
CA ARG A 76 18.52 29.53 4.18
C ARG A 76 19.58 30.02 3.20
N ARG A 77 19.18 30.63 2.11
CA ARG A 77 20.13 31.44 1.33
C ARG A 77 20.37 32.74 2.10
N GLU A 78 21.63 33.00 2.40
CA GLU A 78 22.02 34.21 3.18
C GLU A 78 21.67 35.52 2.45
N ASP A 79 21.48 35.47 1.15
CA ASP A 79 21.18 36.59 0.25
C ASP A 79 19.68 36.85 0.05
N ILE A 80 18.80 35.96 0.53
CA ILE A 80 17.35 36.11 0.44
C ILE A 80 16.77 36.44 1.81
N LYS A 81 16.05 37.55 1.91
CA LYS A 81 15.30 37.90 3.13
C LYS A 81 14.18 36.91 3.32
N HIS A 82 14.43 35.87 4.10
CA HIS A 82 13.43 34.88 4.43
C HIS A 82 12.30 35.51 5.26
N GLN A 83 11.16 35.69 4.65
CA GLN A 83 9.93 35.82 5.41
C GLN A 83 9.37 34.40 5.58
N GLU A 84 9.56 33.82 6.76
CA GLU A 84 8.82 32.64 7.17
C GLU A 84 7.34 33.02 7.26
N LYS A 85 6.61 32.89 6.18
CA LYS A 85 5.17 33.02 6.23
C LYS A 85 4.62 31.73 6.81
N LYS A 86 4.49 31.69 8.13
CA LYS A 86 3.64 30.70 8.77
C LYS A 86 2.21 31.04 8.37
N GLY A 87 1.67 30.31 7.40
CA GLY A 87 0.29 30.42 6.95
C GLY A 87 -0.43 29.09 7.20
N THR A 88 -1.74 29.15 7.31
CA THR A 88 -2.57 27.97 7.13
C THR A 88 -3.17 28.05 5.73
N ASN A 89 -3.07 26.98 4.94
CA ASN A 89 -3.87 26.88 3.72
C ASN A 89 -5.36 26.69 4.07
N ALA A 90 -6.22 26.61 3.06
CA ALA A 90 -7.66 26.42 3.25
C ALA A 90 -8.03 25.12 4.03
N GLU A 91 -7.10 24.17 4.15
CA GLU A 91 -7.25 22.89 4.83
C GLU A 91 -6.70 22.89 6.26
N GLY A 92 -6.22 24.04 6.75
CA GLY A 92 -5.62 24.16 8.09
C GLY A 92 -4.16 23.69 8.20
N THR A 93 -3.51 23.46 7.07
CA THR A 93 -2.12 23.01 7.00
C THR A 93 -1.15 24.16 7.30
N ILE A 94 -0.13 23.91 8.12
CA ILE A 94 0.94 24.88 8.39
C ILE A 94 1.94 24.84 7.23
N VAL A 95 2.17 25.96 6.61
CA VAL A 95 3.03 26.09 5.43
C VAL A 95 4.21 27.02 5.73
N TYR A 96 5.43 26.58 5.45
CA TYR A 96 6.62 27.41 5.43
C TYR A 96 7.07 27.56 3.99
N LYS A 97 7.14 28.78 3.49
CA LYS A 97 7.60 29.10 2.14
C LYS A 97 8.79 30.02 2.21
N SER A 98 9.77 29.84 1.34
CA SER A 98 10.72 30.88 1.03
C SER A 98 10.06 31.97 0.15
N ASP A 99 10.56 33.19 0.19
CA ASP A 99 9.97 34.33 -0.56
C ASP A 99 9.98 34.11 -2.08
N ASP A 100 10.93 33.34 -2.56
CA ASP A 100 11.12 33.00 -3.97
C ASP A 100 10.42 31.69 -4.39
N MET A 101 9.68 31.05 -3.48
CA MET A 101 9.01 29.78 -3.67
C MET A 101 9.93 28.59 -4.04
N TYR A 102 11.25 28.72 -3.90
CA TYR A 102 12.19 27.62 -4.18
C TYR A 102 12.15 26.51 -3.13
N GLN A 103 11.63 26.77 -1.94
CA GLN A 103 11.54 25.75 -0.89
C GLN A 103 10.18 25.85 -0.18
N LEU A 104 9.56 24.69 0.01
CA LEU A 104 8.30 24.55 0.68
C LEU A 104 8.40 23.44 1.71
N LEU A 105 8.03 23.72 2.96
CA LEU A 105 7.78 22.70 3.96
C LEU A 105 6.35 22.85 4.44
N GLU A 106 5.54 21.85 4.13
CA GLU A 106 4.13 21.81 4.46
C GLU A 106 3.83 20.72 5.48
N TRP A 107 3.02 21.05 6.46
CA TRP A 107 2.50 20.15 7.48
C TRP A 107 1.02 19.93 7.25
N GLY A 108 0.64 18.69 7.02
CA GLY A 108 -0.74 18.27 6.85
C GLY A 108 -1.23 17.38 7.99
N VAL A 109 -2.52 17.08 7.98
CA VAL A 109 -3.16 16.18 8.98
C VAL A 109 -2.50 14.79 9.00
N ASN A 110 -2.00 14.34 7.84
CA ASN A 110 -1.48 13.00 7.65
C ASN A 110 0.04 12.90 7.52
N GLY A 111 0.76 13.99 7.71
CA GLY A 111 2.21 14.00 7.58
C GLY A 111 2.74 15.36 7.12
N PHE A 112 3.94 15.36 6.59
CA PHE A 112 4.55 16.57 6.04
C PHE A 112 5.34 16.26 4.78
N TYR A 113 5.52 17.26 3.92
CA TYR A 113 6.43 17.17 2.79
C TYR A 113 7.33 18.40 2.73
N PHE A 114 8.53 18.18 2.25
CA PHE A 114 9.52 19.19 1.95
C PHE A 114 9.85 19.11 0.46
N HIS A 115 9.81 20.24 -0.22
CA HIS A 115 10.32 20.40 -1.56
C HIS A 115 11.33 21.53 -1.58
N GLY A 116 12.56 21.21 -2.00
CA GLY A 116 13.64 22.17 -2.16
C GLY A 116 13.95 22.41 -3.63
N ASP A 117 14.50 23.59 -3.92
CA ASP A 117 15.11 23.94 -5.19
C ASP A 117 14.24 23.65 -6.46
N PHE A 118 13.12 24.35 -6.58
CA PHE A 118 12.37 24.39 -7.85
C PHE A 118 13.07 25.30 -8.85
N PHE A 119 13.78 24.71 -9.79
CA PHE A 119 14.50 25.45 -10.85
C PHE A 119 13.65 25.77 -12.10
N GLY A 120 12.36 25.53 -12.06
CA GLY A 120 11.45 25.70 -13.19
C GLY A 120 11.31 24.41 -14.03
N GLU A 121 10.26 24.38 -14.86
CA GLU A 121 9.84 23.20 -15.62
C GLU A 121 10.89 22.64 -16.61
N ASP A 122 11.81 23.49 -17.06
CA ASP A 122 12.84 23.11 -18.05
C ASP A 122 14.16 22.64 -17.41
N TYR A 123 14.27 22.68 -16.08
CA TYR A 123 15.51 22.27 -15.42
C TYR A 123 15.68 20.75 -15.48
N LYS A 124 16.91 20.33 -15.78
CA LYS A 124 17.30 18.91 -15.79
C LYS A 124 18.43 18.68 -14.81
N TYR A 125 18.17 17.81 -13.82
CA TYR A 125 19.19 17.36 -12.89
C TYR A 125 20.24 16.49 -13.60
N LYS A 126 21.44 16.43 -13.05
CA LYS A 126 22.53 15.56 -13.57
C LYS A 126 22.34 14.09 -13.21
N GLY A 127 21.34 13.80 -12.40
CA GLY A 127 21.13 12.52 -11.77
C GLY A 127 21.79 12.44 -10.40
N THR A 128 21.71 11.27 -9.76
CA THR A 128 22.28 11.05 -8.42
C THR A 128 22.88 9.65 -8.35
N ASP A 129 24.10 9.56 -7.83
CA ASP A 129 24.80 8.29 -7.64
C ASP A 129 24.13 7.43 -6.56
N ASP A 130 24.05 6.12 -6.79
CA ASP A 130 23.42 5.18 -5.86
C ASP A 130 24.07 5.18 -4.47
N THR A 131 25.37 5.41 -4.38
CA THR A 131 26.08 5.49 -3.10
C THR A 131 25.70 6.74 -2.32
N VAL A 132 25.39 7.83 -3.00
CA VAL A 132 24.86 9.06 -2.38
C VAL A 132 23.44 8.82 -1.90
N ILE A 133 22.59 8.18 -2.73
CA ILE A 133 21.22 7.84 -2.35
C ILE A 133 21.19 7.01 -1.06
N GLU A 134 21.98 5.94 -1.00
CA GLU A 134 22.02 5.06 0.18
C GLU A 134 22.49 5.80 1.42
N LYS A 135 23.60 6.54 1.32
CA LYS A 135 24.18 7.29 2.43
C LYS A 135 23.24 8.38 2.98
N GLU A 136 22.65 9.17 2.09
CA GLU A 136 21.75 10.26 2.51
C GLU A 136 20.42 9.72 3.03
N THR A 137 19.93 8.60 2.50
CA THR A 137 18.76 7.90 3.04
C THR A 137 19.01 7.40 4.46
N GLU A 138 20.15 6.73 4.71
CA GLU A 138 20.54 6.29 6.05
C GLU A 138 20.66 7.49 7.02
N LEU A 139 21.30 8.56 6.57
CA LEU A 139 21.49 9.76 7.37
C LEU A 139 20.15 10.42 7.73
N LEU A 140 19.24 10.55 6.77
CA LEU A 140 17.90 11.08 7.01
C LEU A 140 17.16 10.23 8.03
N LEU A 141 17.06 8.91 7.83
CA LEU A 141 16.36 8.04 8.76
C LEU A 141 16.94 8.10 10.16
N LYS A 142 18.27 8.09 10.29
CA LYS A 142 18.96 8.28 11.58
C LYS A 142 18.58 9.59 12.26
N ARG A 143 18.54 10.71 11.52
CA ARG A 143 18.11 12.01 12.05
C ARG A 143 16.66 11.99 12.52
N LEU A 144 15.79 11.30 11.81
CA LEU A 144 14.38 11.12 12.18
C LEU A 144 14.17 10.12 13.33
N GLY A 145 15.24 9.48 13.83
CA GLY A 145 15.15 8.44 14.87
C GLY A 145 14.63 7.10 14.36
N LEU A 146 14.71 6.88 13.05
CA LEU A 146 14.26 5.67 12.38
C LEU A 146 15.45 4.76 12.01
N ASN A 147 15.21 3.45 11.96
CA ASN A 147 16.24 2.48 11.63
C ASN A 147 16.31 2.24 10.12
N TYR A 148 17.51 2.33 9.55
CA TYR A 148 17.78 1.97 8.16
C TYR A 148 18.22 0.51 8.07
N ASN A 149 17.71 -0.22 7.06
CA ASN A 149 17.98 -1.65 6.79
C ASN A 149 17.71 -2.61 7.98
N ASP A 150 16.97 -2.17 8.99
CA ASP A 150 16.52 -3.06 10.07
C ASP A 150 15.21 -3.76 9.70
N LYS A 151 15.32 -5.02 9.30
CA LYS A 151 14.15 -5.84 8.95
C LYS A 151 13.26 -6.20 10.16
N ASN A 152 13.70 -5.95 11.38
CA ASN A 152 12.85 -6.20 12.56
C ASN A 152 11.91 -5.04 12.88
N ASN A 153 12.39 -3.80 12.68
CA ASN A 153 11.60 -2.59 12.89
C ASN A 153 12.29 -1.39 12.24
N GLY A 154 12.19 -1.28 10.93
CA GLY A 154 12.87 -0.21 10.21
C GLY A 154 12.40 -0.04 8.79
N TYR A 155 13.18 0.71 8.03
CA TYR A 155 12.91 1.05 6.64
C TYR A 155 14.09 0.65 5.76
N ALA A 156 13.81 0.23 4.53
CA ALA A 156 14.82 0.01 3.51
C ALA A 156 14.35 0.59 2.19
N ILE A 157 15.29 0.84 1.28
CA ILE A 157 14.97 1.27 -0.09
C ILE A 157 14.17 0.16 -0.76
N GLY A 158 12.96 0.49 -1.21
CA GLY A 158 12.06 -0.41 -1.91
C GLY A 158 12.10 -0.22 -3.41
N LYS A 159 11.89 1.02 -3.87
CA LYS A 159 11.84 1.36 -5.28
C LYS A 159 12.61 2.65 -5.55
N LYS A 160 13.28 2.72 -6.69
CA LYS A 160 13.89 3.93 -7.23
C LYS A 160 13.26 4.22 -8.58
N MET A 161 12.86 5.46 -8.82
CA MET A 161 12.27 5.90 -10.08
C MET A 161 13.00 7.14 -10.59
N ILE A 162 13.40 7.13 -11.85
CA ILE A 162 13.97 8.30 -12.51
C ILE A 162 12.81 9.08 -13.13
N GLN A 163 12.68 10.34 -12.74
CA GLN A 163 11.64 11.24 -13.24
C GLN A 163 12.05 11.91 -14.56
N GLY A 164 11.10 12.55 -15.22
CA GLY A 164 11.34 13.20 -16.51
C GLY A 164 12.38 14.34 -16.48
N ASP A 165 12.66 14.91 -15.32
CA ASP A 165 13.69 15.93 -15.07
C ASP A 165 15.05 15.36 -14.62
N ASN A 166 15.22 14.03 -14.67
CA ASN A 166 16.34 13.24 -14.16
C ASN A 166 16.53 13.28 -12.64
N SER A 167 15.56 13.77 -11.87
CA SER A 167 15.55 13.52 -10.44
C SER A 167 15.28 12.05 -10.16
N VAL A 168 15.70 11.55 -8.98
CA VAL A 168 15.50 10.17 -8.55
C VAL A 168 14.58 10.17 -7.34
N GLU A 169 13.40 9.60 -7.48
CA GLU A 169 12.48 9.39 -6.39
C GLU A 169 12.71 8.00 -5.77
N VAL A 170 12.88 7.96 -4.46
CA VAL A 170 13.15 6.75 -3.68
C VAL A 170 11.99 6.52 -2.72
N HIS A 171 11.32 5.41 -2.87
CA HIS A 171 10.26 4.96 -1.97
C HIS A 171 10.83 3.98 -0.96
N LEU A 172 10.64 4.26 0.33
CA LEU A 172 11.07 3.36 1.39
C LEU A 172 9.96 2.38 1.75
N LYS A 173 10.39 1.15 2.03
CA LYS A 173 9.53 0.07 2.52
C LYS A 173 9.74 -0.13 4.01
N LYS A 174 8.66 -0.27 4.76
CA LYS A 174 8.69 -0.57 6.18
C LYS A 174 8.80 -2.07 6.41
N TYR A 175 9.59 -2.46 7.39
CA TYR A 175 9.74 -3.85 7.84
C TYR A 175 9.37 -3.98 9.31
N ILE A 176 8.60 -5.02 9.65
CA ILE A 176 8.25 -5.39 11.03
C ILE A 176 8.45 -6.90 11.18
N LYS A 177 9.32 -7.31 12.11
CA LYS A 177 9.60 -8.71 12.41
C LYS A 177 9.94 -9.55 11.16
N GLY A 178 10.76 -8.99 10.28
CA GLY A 178 11.21 -9.64 9.06
C GLY A 178 10.22 -9.60 7.88
N LYS A 179 9.05 -9.00 8.06
CA LYS A 179 8.05 -8.85 7.01
C LYS A 179 8.09 -7.46 6.41
N GLU A 180 8.09 -7.40 5.11
CA GLU A 180 7.79 -6.16 4.39
C GLU A 180 6.32 -5.83 4.59
N ILE A 181 6.04 -4.62 5.05
CA ILE A 181 4.69 -4.10 5.20
C ILE A 181 4.36 -3.33 3.93
N SER A 182 3.85 -4.04 2.95
CA SER A 182 3.22 -3.42 1.80
C SER A 182 1.77 -3.12 2.19
N LEU A 183 1.49 -1.87 2.48
CA LEU A 183 0.10 -1.41 2.54
C LEU A 183 -0.36 -1.30 1.09
N ALA A 184 -1.28 -2.16 0.67
CA ALA A 184 -1.99 -1.89 -0.56
C ALA A 184 -2.63 -0.52 -0.37
N SER A 185 -2.17 0.44 -1.14
CA SER A 185 -2.78 1.77 -1.21
C SER A 185 -4.14 1.64 -1.87
N VAL A 186 -5.08 1.11 -1.11
CA VAL A 186 -6.46 1.11 -1.49
C VAL A 186 -6.96 2.49 -1.13
N ASP A 187 -7.15 3.33 -2.14
CA ASP A 187 -7.81 4.61 -1.97
C ASP A 187 -9.26 4.36 -1.56
N ARG A 188 -9.46 4.20 -0.26
CA ARG A 188 -10.79 4.11 0.34
C ARG A 188 -11.33 5.49 0.69
N GLY A 189 -10.62 6.57 0.35
CA GLY A 189 -11.04 7.94 0.63
C GLY A 189 -11.12 8.32 2.11
N GLU A 190 -11.01 7.35 3.03
CA GLU A 190 -11.28 7.54 4.45
C GLU A 190 -10.08 7.24 5.36
N LEU A 191 -9.09 6.46 4.90
CA LEU A 191 -7.89 6.19 5.68
C LEU A 191 -6.72 7.01 5.17
N PRO A 192 -6.06 7.76 6.06
CA PRO A 192 -4.86 8.50 5.69
C PRO A 192 -3.76 7.54 5.22
N SER A 193 -2.98 7.93 4.22
CA SER A 193 -1.76 7.21 3.90
C SER A 193 -0.86 7.22 5.15
N MET A 194 -0.34 6.06 5.52
CA MET A 194 0.52 5.90 6.69
C MET A 194 1.78 5.13 6.30
N ASP A 195 2.84 5.33 7.11
CA ASP A 195 4.12 4.60 6.97
C ASP A 195 4.80 4.72 5.60
N SER A 196 4.54 5.80 4.86
CA SER A 196 5.23 6.10 3.61
C SER A 196 6.31 7.16 3.84
N ILE A 197 7.50 6.91 3.32
CA ILE A 197 8.59 7.87 3.25
C ILE A 197 9.12 7.85 1.82
N ASN A 198 9.01 9.00 1.14
CA ASN A 198 9.57 9.18 -0.18
C ASN A 198 10.66 10.25 -0.11
N ILE A 199 11.77 10.03 -0.80
CA ILE A 199 12.90 10.96 -0.84
C ILE A 199 13.19 11.24 -2.31
N ILE A 200 13.29 12.52 -2.65
CA ILE A 200 13.62 12.95 -4.00
C ILE A 200 15.05 13.49 -4.01
N PHE A 201 15.85 12.99 -4.93
CA PHE A 201 17.23 13.38 -5.12
C PHE A 201 17.42 14.10 -6.46
N GLY A 202 18.27 15.11 -6.46
CA GLY A 202 18.73 15.80 -7.67
C GLY A 202 20.11 16.37 -7.44
N ASP A 203 21.01 16.27 -8.43
CA ASP A 203 22.40 16.77 -8.36
C ASP A 203 23.15 16.33 -7.10
N ASP A 204 23.04 15.03 -6.75
CA ASP A 204 23.62 14.41 -5.55
C ASP A 204 23.15 15.01 -4.21
N GLN A 205 21.95 15.55 -4.17
CA GLN A 205 21.37 16.16 -2.98
C GLN A 205 19.93 15.72 -2.78
N VAL A 206 19.46 15.76 -1.53
CA VAL A 206 18.04 15.63 -1.20
C VAL A 206 17.34 16.93 -1.54
N ILE A 207 16.39 16.85 -2.48
CA ILE A 207 15.58 17.99 -2.95
C ILE A 207 14.12 17.87 -2.56
N GLY A 208 13.70 16.70 -2.09
CA GLY A 208 12.33 16.49 -1.61
C GLY A 208 12.28 15.38 -0.56
N ILE A 209 11.38 15.52 0.39
CA ILE A 209 11.07 14.53 1.43
C ILE A 209 9.58 14.58 1.67
N ASP A 210 8.92 13.44 1.49
CA ASP A 210 7.51 13.26 1.81
C ASP A 210 7.41 12.19 2.89
N VAL A 211 6.79 12.53 4.01
CA VAL A 211 6.58 11.64 5.14
C VAL A 211 5.12 11.64 5.49
N SER A 212 4.44 10.55 5.23
CA SER A 212 3.10 10.31 5.77
C SER A 212 3.17 10.02 7.27
N ARG A 213 2.02 10.01 7.95
CA ARG A 213 1.98 9.72 9.39
C ARG A 213 2.55 8.32 9.64
N LEU A 214 3.67 8.26 10.36
CA LEU A 214 4.35 7.02 10.70
C LEU A 214 3.63 6.32 11.85
N THR A 215 3.83 5.01 11.94
CA THR A 215 3.24 4.20 12.99
C THR A 215 4.29 3.53 13.85
N GLU A 216 3.95 3.32 15.12
CA GLU A 216 4.70 2.51 16.07
C GLU A 216 4.02 1.15 16.23
N THR A 217 4.81 0.09 16.27
CA THR A 217 4.29 -1.26 16.50
C THR A 217 3.92 -1.43 17.97
N VAL A 218 2.65 -1.74 18.22
CA VAL A 218 2.13 -2.02 19.58
C VAL A 218 2.19 -3.52 19.87
N GLU A 219 1.77 -4.35 18.91
CA GLU A 219 1.68 -5.80 19.08
C GLU A 219 1.91 -6.51 17.74
N VAL A 220 2.51 -7.71 17.82
CA VAL A 220 2.64 -8.61 16.66
C VAL A 220 2.18 -10.00 17.07
N LYS A 221 1.12 -10.50 16.43
CA LYS A 221 0.54 -11.82 16.65
C LYS A 221 0.80 -12.74 15.46
N ASN A 222 1.25 -13.96 15.69
CA ASN A 222 1.33 -14.97 14.64
C ASN A 222 -0.08 -15.48 14.31
N LEU A 223 -0.40 -15.57 13.01
CA LEU A 223 -1.71 -16.02 12.53
C LEU A 223 -1.74 -17.48 12.08
N LYS A 224 -0.68 -18.26 12.35
CA LYS A 224 -0.54 -19.62 11.82
C LYS A 224 -1.75 -20.52 12.11
N GLU A 225 -2.39 -20.34 13.26
CA GLU A 225 -3.55 -21.14 13.69
C GLU A 225 -4.88 -20.39 13.46
N ASP A 226 -4.86 -19.07 13.41
CA ASP A 226 -6.06 -18.23 13.28
C ASP A 226 -6.41 -17.88 11.83
N ALA A 227 -5.53 -18.20 10.86
CA ALA A 227 -5.76 -17.91 9.46
C ALA A 227 -6.88 -18.78 8.87
N LEU A 228 -8.00 -18.15 8.52
CA LEU A 228 -9.13 -18.82 7.88
C LEU A 228 -8.87 -19.11 6.39
N VAL A 229 -7.99 -18.31 5.75
CA VAL A 229 -7.50 -18.52 4.39
C VAL A 229 -6.01 -18.87 4.47
N ASN A 230 -5.67 -20.12 4.29
CA ASN A 230 -4.34 -20.68 4.52
C ASN A 230 -3.62 -21.15 3.25
N ASN A 231 -4.22 -20.95 2.10
CA ASN A 231 -3.60 -21.20 0.80
C ASN A 231 -4.25 -20.36 -0.31
N ALA A 232 -3.52 -20.21 -1.42
CA ALA A 232 -3.92 -19.42 -2.58
C ALA A 232 -5.21 -19.92 -3.25
N ASP A 233 -5.40 -21.24 -3.32
CA ASP A 233 -6.62 -21.82 -3.92
C ASP A 233 -7.88 -21.44 -3.16
N LYS A 234 -7.81 -21.37 -1.82
CA LYS A 234 -8.94 -20.95 -1.01
C LYS A 234 -9.23 -19.46 -1.18
N ALA A 235 -8.20 -18.62 -1.25
CA ALA A 235 -8.35 -17.21 -1.59
C ALA A 235 -8.98 -17.03 -2.97
N TYR A 236 -8.48 -17.76 -3.96
CA TYR A 236 -8.99 -17.75 -5.32
C TYR A 236 -10.48 -18.13 -5.40
N LYS A 237 -10.91 -19.18 -4.71
CA LYS A 237 -12.33 -19.57 -4.68
C LYS A 237 -13.22 -18.47 -4.10
N LEU A 238 -12.80 -17.83 -3.03
CA LEU A 238 -13.54 -16.71 -2.43
C LEU A 238 -13.61 -15.52 -3.38
N MET A 239 -12.48 -15.13 -3.97
CA MET A 239 -12.40 -14.07 -4.97
C MET A 239 -13.30 -14.36 -6.17
N THR A 240 -13.25 -15.56 -6.74
CA THR A 240 -14.06 -15.94 -7.90
C THR A 240 -15.54 -15.90 -7.58
N SER A 241 -15.96 -16.39 -6.41
CA SER A 241 -17.35 -16.31 -5.96
C SER A 241 -17.83 -14.85 -5.88
N PHE A 242 -17.03 -13.97 -5.29
CA PHE A 242 -17.32 -12.55 -5.19
C PHE A 242 -17.42 -11.89 -6.57
N VAL A 243 -16.46 -12.16 -7.47
CA VAL A 243 -16.46 -11.58 -8.84
C VAL A 243 -17.70 -11.98 -9.61
N ASN A 244 -18.06 -13.27 -9.56
CA ASN A 244 -19.25 -13.79 -10.25
C ASN A 244 -20.55 -13.17 -9.69
N GLU A 245 -20.62 -12.95 -8.39
CA GLU A 245 -21.78 -12.34 -7.73
C GLU A 245 -21.88 -10.83 -8.00
N ALA A 246 -20.77 -10.12 -7.87
CA ALA A 246 -20.75 -8.67 -7.94
C ALA A 246 -20.73 -8.13 -9.38
N TYR A 247 -20.09 -8.84 -10.31
CA TYR A 247 -19.81 -8.36 -11.68
C TYR A 247 -20.35 -9.27 -12.78
N GLY A 248 -21.01 -10.37 -12.43
CA GLY A 248 -21.57 -11.31 -13.38
C GLY A 248 -20.54 -12.27 -13.99
N LEU A 249 -21.04 -13.09 -14.96
CA LEU A 249 -20.27 -14.19 -15.55
C LEU A 249 -19.45 -13.75 -16.78
N GLU A 250 -18.71 -12.68 -16.68
CA GLU A 250 -17.75 -12.27 -17.72
C GLU A 250 -16.39 -12.91 -17.48
N LYS A 251 -15.75 -13.32 -18.59
CA LYS A 251 -14.37 -13.84 -18.52
C LYS A 251 -13.42 -12.72 -18.09
N ARG A 252 -12.60 -12.96 -17.06
CA ARG A 252 -11.62 -12.03 -16.51
C ARG A 252 -10.28 -12.70 -16.34
N THR A 253 -9.23 -11.91 -16.45
CA THR A 253 -7.86 -12.37 -16.21
C THR A 253 -7.25 -11.55 -15.11
N MET A 254 -6.81 -12.22 -14.04
CA MET A 254 -6.03 -11.60 -12.98
C MET A 254 -4.55 -11.69 -13.36
N ASP A 255 -3.92 -10.54 -13.50
CA ASP A 255 -2.53 -10.43 -13.97
C ASP A 255 -1.55 -10.77 -12.85
N THR A 256 -1.85 -10.35 -11.62
CA THR A 256 -0.94 -10.53 -10.49
C THR A 256 -1.69 -10.89 -9.22
N VAL A 257 -1.09 -11.80 -8.45
CA VAL A 257 -1.59 -12.22 -7.13
C VAL A 257 -0.44 -12.13 -6.12
N TRP A 258 -0.68 -11.46 -4.97
CA TRP A 258 0.33 -11.33 -3.91
C TRP A 258 -0.33 -11.22 -2.54
N VAL A 259 0.48 -11.22 -1.47
CA VAL A 259 0.02 -10.95 -0.10
C VAL A 259 0.43 -9.54 0.28
N SER A 260 -0.52 -8.77 0.77
CA SER A 260 -0.30 -7.46 1.36
C SER A 260 -1.00 -7.32 2.72
N TYR A 261 -1.08 -6.11 3.23
CA TYR A 261 -1.78 -5.80 4.46
C TYR A 261 -2.84 -4.74 4.20
N THR A 262 -4.01 -4.91 4.81
CA THR A 262 -5.02 -3.85 4.90
C THR A 262 -5.08 -3.34 6.33
N MET A 263 -5.26 -2.03 6.49
CA MET A 263 -5.44 -1.41 7.80
C MET A 263 -6.91 -1.33 8.16
N LYS A 264 -7.21 -1.65 9.42
CA LYS A 264 -8.51 -1.40 10.03
C LYS A 264 -8.31 -0.55 11.27
N GLU A 265 -9.00 0.58 11.33
CA GLU A 265 -9.03 1.43 12.50
C GLU A 265 -9.81 0.75 13.64
N GLU A 266 -9.30 0.90 14.85
CA GLU A 266 -9.88 0.41 16.11
C GLU A 266 -10.36 1.62 16.94
N ASP A 267 -11.25 1.38 17.90
CA ASP A 267 -11.94 2.43 18.68
C ASP A 267 -11.03 3.37 19.49
N ASN A 268 -9.74 3.12 19.57
CA ASN A 268 -8.79 3.84 20.44
C ASN A 268 -7.64 4.52 19.68
N GLY A 269 -7.80 4.78 18.39
CA GLY A 269 -6.75 5.38 17.54
C GLY A 269 -5.59 4.44 17.26
N THR A 270 -5.77 3.14 17.49
CA THR A 270 -4.86 2.11 17.00
C THR A 270 -5.39 1.53 15.69
N PHE A 271 -4.51 0.92 14.92
CA PHE A 271 -4.83 0.28 13.67
C PHE A 271 -4.38 -1.17 13.72
N THR A 272 -5.21 -2.06 13.21
CA THR A 272 -4.83 -3.45 13.01
C THR A 272 -4.53 -3.67 11.54
N MET A 273 -3.29 -4.00 11.23
CA MET A 273 -2.85 -4.45 9.91
C MET A 273 -3.15 -5.93 9.79
N ARG A 274 -4.06 -6.29 8.89
CA ARG A 274 -4.45 -7.68 8.61
C ARG A 274 -3.94 -8.09 7.25
N PRO A 275 -3.38 -9.30 7.12
CA PRO A 275 -2.95 -9.79 5.82
C PRO A 275 -4.14 -10.07 4.92
N VAL A 276 -3.98 -9.73 3.66
CA VAL A 276 -4.93 -10.00 2.57
C VAL A 276 -4.21 -10.65 1.40
N VAL A 277 -4.94 -11.42 0.60
CA VAL A 277 -4.48 -11.87 -0.71
C VAL A 277 -5.11 -10.95 -1.75
N ASP A 278 -4.27 -10.24 -2.47
CA ASP A 278 -4.66 -9.33 -3.52
C ASP A 278 -4.67 -10.02 -4.88
N PHE A 279 -5.71 -9.75 -5.65
CA PHE A 279 -5.87 -10.16 -7.04
C PHE A 279 -6.04 -8.91 -7.89
N TYR A 280 -5.11 -8.65 -8.79
CA TYR A 280 -5.13 -7.48 -9.65
C TYR A 280 -5.61 -7.81 -11.05
N ASP A 281 -6.60 -7.05 -11.53
CA ASP A 281 -7.17 -7.13 -12.88
C ASP A 281 -6.83 -5.83 -13.64
N LYS A 282 -5.82 -5.90 -14.49
CA LYS A 282 -5.39 -4.77 -15.34
C LYS A 282 -6.48 -4.35 -16.34
N GLY A 283 -7.27 -5.31 -16.83
CA GLY A 283 -8.33 -5.07 -17.80
C GLY A 283 -9.55 -4.35 -17.24
N PHE A 284 -9.73 -4.37 -15.91
CA PHE A 284 -10.89 -3.78 -15.23
C PHE A 284 -10.51 -2.49 -14.46
N ILE A 285 -9.98 -1.51 -15.19
CA ILE A 285 -9.67 -0.17 -14.66
C ILE A 285 -8.77 -0.22 -13.43
N GLY A 286 -7.78 -1.15 -13.40
CA GLY A 286 -6.84 -1.25 -12.30
C GLY A 286 -7.48 -1.59 -10.95
N ARG A 287 -8.46 -2.46 -10.90
CA ARG A 287 -9.06 -2.92 -9.64
C ARG A 287 -8.25 -4.00 -8.97
N ILE A 288 -8.20 -3.92 -7.65
CA ILE A 288 -7.73 -4.99 -6.79
C ILE A 288 -8.92 -5.61 -6.07
N ILE A 289 -8.93 -6.94 -6.02
CA ILE A 289 -9.85 -7.69 -5.19
C ILE A 289 -9.05 -8.28 -4.04
N GLN A 290 -9.39 -7.91 -2.83
CA GLN A 290 -8.71 -8.31 -1.60
C GLN A 290 -9.50 -9.39 -0.88
N VAL A 291 -8.83 -10.48 -0.53
CA VAL A 291 -9.40 -11.54 0.31
C VAL A 291 -8.75 -11.49 1.69
N ASP A 292 -9.51 -11.11 2.71
CA ASP A 292 -9.03 -11.06 4.09
C ASP A 292 -8.75 -12.46 4.63
N VAL A 293 -7.51 -12.68 5.03
CA VAL A 293 -7.03 -13.98 5.51
C VAL A 293 -7.69 -14.41 6.82
N CYS A 294 -8.04 -13.45 7.67
CA CYS A 294 -8.60 -13.70 9.00
C CYS A 294 -10.11 -13.89 8.98
N THR A 295 -10.83 -13.18 8.11
CA THR A 295 -12.31 -13.14 8.13
C THR A 295 -12.95 -13.84 6.96
N LYS A 296 -12.21 -14.15 5.89
CA LYS A 296 -12.70 -14.57 4.56
C LYS A 296 -13.54 -13.50 3.86
N GLY A 297 -13.54 -12.27 4.35
CA GLY A 297 -14.16 -11.14 3.68
C GLY A 297 -13.49 -10.90 2.34
N VAL A 298 -14.30 -10.51 1.34
CA VAL A 298 -13.79 -10.14 0.01
C VAL A 298 -14.27 -8.74 -0.31
N GLU A 299 -13.37 -7.90 -0.71
CA GLU A 299 -13.65 -6.51 -1.05
C GLU A 299 -12.97 -6.14 -2.36
N SER A 300 -13.57 -5.23 -3.10
CA SER A 300 -12.94 -4.67 -4.29
C SER A 300 -12.61 -3.22 -4.07
N ALA A 301 -11.44 -2.81 -4.54
CA ALA A 301 -10.96 -1.46 -4.42
C ALA A 301 -10.32 -1.00 -5.72
N LEU A 302 -10.35 0.32 -5.98
CA LEU A 302 -9.60 0.90 -7.08
C LEU A 302 -8.13 1.01 -6.67
N TRP A 303 -7.24 0.62 -7.56
CA TRP A 303 -5.81 0.90 -7.39
C TRP A 303 -5.55 2.34 -7.79
N ALA A 304 -5.05 3.13 -6.85
CA ALA A 304 -4.81 4.57 -7.08
C ALA A 304 -3.56 4.85 -7.95
N SER A 305 -2.72 3.86 -8.24
CA SER A 305 -1.55 4.07 -9.08
C SER A 305 -1.15 2.83 -9.89
N PRO A 306 -1.37 2.81 -11.20
CA PRO A 306 -0.85 1.76 -12.08
C PRO A 306 0.67 1.75 -12.22
N THR A 307 1.36 2.82 -11.82
CA THR A 307 2.81 2.99 -12.03
C THR A 307 3.69 2.11 -11.13
N SER A 308 3.14 1.39 -10.17
CA SER A 308 3.92 0.53 -9.26
C SER A 308 4.08 -0.93 -9.70
N LEU A 309 3.40 -1.36 -10.76
CA LEU A 309 3.44 -2.75 -11.25
C LEU A 309 4.20 -2.96 -12.56
N GLU A 310 4.67 -1.88 -13.22
CA GLU A 310 5.54 -2.03 -14.39
C GLU A 310 6.98 -2.27 -13.91
N GLN A 311 7.29 -3.55 -13.73
CA GLN A 311 8.66 -4.09 -13.78
C GLN A 311 8.66 -5.35 -14.59
#